data_2488ce5ebff470a59f4df564e96a68a7
#
_entry.id   2488ce5ebff470a59f4df564e96a68a7
#
_cell.length_a   1.000
_cell.length_b   1.000
_cell.length_c   1.000
_cell.angle_alpha   90.00
_cell.angle_beta   90.00
_cell.angle_gamma   90.00
#
_symmetry.space_group_name_H-M   'P 1'
#
loop_
_entity.id
_entity.type
_entity.pdbx_description
1 polymer ?
#
loop_
_entity_poly.entity_id
_entity_poly.type
_entity_poly.pdbx_seq_one_letter_code
_entity_poly.pdbx_strand_id
1 'polypeptide(L)'
;MATLDYILNRIEDKKADYTGYDFTRAENDAFKTFFDLAQEFDSTGDFYLMCVAIPRGFFGLEARLYLIEPKRDDLSLVAKTEDPEKGLHTSPPEEVKPAEHPYYTWYDSLVLTIRGKKLLIDQLPFKTQDDVLGLLEVYPVRDKSPHTELFFEKYANRIGFNIHNRFLFEKNIEHLRFIRTLVADIEHNIIAPNMIYKLYLKHLRKKVMKNRDLEKLLAQYTATEQGQGISLE
;
A
#
# COMPACT_ATOMS: atom_id res chain seq x y z
N MET A 1 13.44 -6.72 -19.72
CA MET A 1 12.29 -7.65 -19.71
C MET A 1 12.82 -9.09 -19.72
N ALA A 2 12.22 -9.99 -18.96
CA ALA A 2 12.58 -11.41 -19.01
C ALA A 2 12.10 -12.02 -20.36
N THR A 3 12.94 -12.86 -20.99
CA THR A 3 12.57 -13.59 -22.20
C THR A 3 11.72 -14.81 -21.85
N LEU A 4 10.97 -15.34 -22.81
CA LEU A 4 10.20 -16.58 -22.62
C LEU A 4 11.08 -17.73 -22.16
N ASP A 5 12.25 -17.90 -22.80
CA ASP A 5 13.19 -18.97 -22.45
C ASP A 5 13.72 -18.84 -21.01
N TYR A 6 13.98 -17.63 -20.55
CA TYR A 6 14.35 -17.39 -19.15
C TYR A 6 13.23 -17.84 -18.20
N ILE A 7 11.96 -17.52 -18.53
CA ILE A 7 10.81 -17.91 -17.71
C ILE A 7 10.63 -19.42 -17.70
N LEU A 8 10.78 -20.09 -18.87
CA LEU A 8 10.68 -21.55 -18.96
C LEU A 8 11.76 -22.24 -18.13
N ASN A 9 13.01 -21.78 -18.21
CA ASN A 9 14.08 -22.30 -17.37
C ASN A 9 13.78 -22.15 -15.89
N ARG A 10 13.23 -20.97 -15.46
CA ARG A 10 12.83 -20.78 -14.06
C ARG A 10 11.69 -21.69 -13.61
N ILE A 11 10.78 -22.06 -14.53
CA ILE A 11 9.73 -23.06 -14.24
C ILE A 11 10.37 -24.43 -13.97
N GLU A 12 11.33 -24.86 -14.78
CA GLU A 12 12.01 -26.14 -14.57
C GLU A 12 12.82 -26.17 -13.25
N ASP A 13 13.54 -25.07 -12.93
CA ASP A 13 14.19 -24.91 -11.62
C ASP A 13 13.17 -25.08 -10.47
N LYS A 14 11.99 -24.47 -10.60
CA LYS A 14 10.95 -24.55 -9.55
C LYS A 14 10.34 -25.95 -9.44
N LYS A 15 10.16 -26.65 -10.53
CA LYS A 15 9.73 -28.07 -10.50
C LYS A 15 10.75 -28.95 -9.76
N ALA A 16 12.04 -28.71 -10.01
CA ALA A 16 13.11 -29.43 -9.30
C ALA A 16 13.08 -29.11 -7.78
N ASP A 17 12.94 -27.83 -7.41
CA ASP A 17 12.75 -27.41 -6.01
C ASP A 17 11.56 -28.13 -5.34
N TYR A 18 10.40 -28.17 -6.02
CA TYR A 18 9.17 -28.77 -5.48
C TYR A 18 9.31 -30.29 -5.28
N THR A 19 10.04 -30.98 -6.15
CA THR A 19 10.36 -32.40 -5.98
C THR A 19 11.20 -32.63 -4.72
N GLY A 20 12.10 -31.68 -4.40
CA GLY A 20 12.93 -31.74 -3.19
C GLY A 20 12.18 -31.40 -1.90
N TYR A 21 11.04 -30.69 -1.97
CA TYR A 21 10.27 -30.34 -0.76
C TYR A 21 9.48 -31.51 -0.17
N ASP A 22 9.02 -32.43 -1.02
CA ASP A 22 8.23 -33.64 -0.65
C ASP A 22 7.07 -33.35 0.32
N PHE A 23 6.37 -32.23 0.10
CA PHE A 23 5.28 -31.82 0.96
C PHE A 23 4.12 -32.81 0.94
N THR A 24 3.61 -33.12 2.11
CA THR A 24 2.41 -33.93 2.31
C THR A 24 1.21 -33.34 1.60
N ARG A 25 0.15 -34.16 1.44
CA ARG A 25 -1.12 -33.67 0.89
C ARG A 25 -1.71 -32.53 1.72
N ALA A 26 -1.67 -32.63 3.05
CA ALA A 26 -2.19 -31.61 3.95
C ALA A 26 -1.43 -30.27 3.79
N GLU A 27 -0.10 -30.31 3.68
CA GLU A 27 0.73 -29.13 3.46
C GLU A 27 0.48 -28.48 2.11
N ASN A 28 0.35 -29.28 1.05
CA ASN A 28 -0.01 -28.78 -0.27
C ASN A 28 -1.42 -28.16 -0.29
N ASP A 29 -2.39 -28.77 0.39
CA ASP A 29 -3.74 -28.25 0.47
C ASP A 29 -3.79 -26.98 1.36
N ALA A 30 -2.97 -26.87 2.40
CA ALA A 30 -2.78 -25.65 3.17
C ALA A 30 -2.24 -24.50 2.30
N PHE A 31 -1.28 -24.75 1.42
CA PHE A 31 -0.79 -23.72 0.48
C PHE A 31 -1.86 -23.29 -0.53
N LYS A 32 -2.61 -24.22 -1.10
CA LYS A 32 -3.70 -23.89 -2.03
C LYS A 32 -4.75 -23.02 -1.33
N THR A 33 -5.19 -23.47 -0.14
CA THR A 33 -6.14 -22.71 0.68
C THR A 33 -5.61 -21.31 1.02
N PHE A 34 -4.30 -21.20 1.34
CA PHE A 34 -3.69 -19.89 1.55
C PHE A 34 -3.81 -18.99 0.33
N PHE A 35 -3.54 -19.49 -0.87
CA PHE A 35 -3.63 -18.69 -2.09
C PHE A 35 -5.07 -18.30 -2.43
N ASP A 36 -6.02 -19.21 -2.25
CA ASP A 36 -7.43 -18.95 -2.52
C ASP A 36 -7.99 -17.89 -1.55
N LEU A 37 -7.79 -18.08 -0.25
CA LEU A 37 -8.25 -17.14 0.77
C LEU A 37 -7.52 -15.78 0.72
N ALA A 38 -6.24 -15.75 0.32
CA ALA A 38 -5.50 -14.50 0.14
C ALA A 38 -6.06 -13.63 -0.98
N GLN A 39 -6.79 -14.22 -1.94
CA GLN A 39 -7.50 -13.52 -3.01
C GLN A 39 -8.95 -13.18 -2.62
N GLU A 40 -9.56 -13.98 -1.74
CA GLU A 40 -10.94 -13.78 -1.29
C GLU A 40 -11.04 -12.64 -0.25
N PHE A 41 -10.06 -12.52 0.65
CA PHE A 41 -10.07 -11.53 1.72
C PHE A 41 -9.33 -10.24 1.33
N ASP A 42 -10.11 -9.18 1.06
CA ASP A 42 -9.57 -7.86 0.73
C ASP A 42 -9.03 -7.12 1.96
N SER A 43 -9.65 -7.33 3.12
CA SER A 43 -9.27 -6.68 4.37
C SER A 43 -7.91 -7.19 4.88
N THR A 44 -7.05 -6.26 5.29
CA THR A 44 -5.74 -6.58 5.90
C THR A 44 -5.91 -7.38 7.21
N GLY A 45 -6.94 -7.06 8.01
CA GLY A 45 -7.24 -7.78 9.25
C GLY A 45 -7.67 -9.22 9.00
N ASP A 46 -8.56 -9.47 8.02
CA ASP A 46 -8.99 -10.81 7.66
C ASP A 46 -7.82 -11.64 7.12
N PHE A 47 -6.94 -11.02 6.34
CA PHE A 47 -5.72 -11.66 5.89
C PHE A 47 -4.81 -12.09 7.06
N TYR A 48 -4.66 -11.25 8.08
CA TYR A 48 -3.87 -11.62 9.27
C TYR A 48 -4.49 -12.78 10.03
N LEU A 49 -5.81 -12.78 10.20
CA LEU A 49 -6.54 -13.90 10.82
C LEU A 49 -6.39 -15.19 10.01
N MET A 50 -6.46 -15.12 8.68
CA MET A 50 -6.23 -16.26 7.80
C MET A 50 -4.84 -16.86 8.00
N CYS A 51 -3.79 -16.01 8.13
CA CYS A 51 -2.42 -16.47 8.32
C CYS A 51 -2.24 -17.32 9.59
N VAL A 52 -3.00 -17.05 10.65
CA VAL A 52 -2.96 -17.84 11.88
C VAL A 52 -3.98 -18.98 11.88
N ALA A 53 -5.09 -18.86 11.15
CA ALA A 53 -6.14 -19.87 11.09
C ALA A 53 -5.73 -21.13 10.30
N ILE A 54 -4.89 -21.00 9.26
CA ILE A 54 -4.45 -22.13 8.44
C ILE A 54 -3.62 -23.15 9.24
N PRO A 55 -2.60 -22.78 10.05
CA PRO A 55 -1.92 -23.71 10.94
C PRO A 55 -2.89 -24.46 11.88
N ARG A 56 -3.91 -23.78 12.41
CA ARG A 56 -4.91 -24.41 13.25
C ARG A 56 -5.81 -25.36 12.48
N GLY A 57 -6.28 -24.95 11.31
CA GLY A 57 -7.23 -25.73 10.51
C GLY A 57 -6.66 -27.00 9.93
N PHE A 58 -5.39 -26.99 9.51
CA PHE A 58 -4.73 -28.13 8.84
C PHE A 58 -3.91 -29.01 9.79
N PHE A 59 -3.33 -28.41 10.83
CA PHE A 59 -2.35 -29.11 11.69
C PHE A 59 -2.75 -29.11 13.17
N GLY A 60 -3.83 -28.43 13.55
CA GLY A 60 -4.27 -28.31 14.96
C GLY A 60 -3.28 -27.50 15.81
N LEU A 61 -2.48 -26.63 15.19
CA LEU A 61 -1.50 -25.78 15.87
C LEU A 61 -2.08 -24.40 16.13
N GLU A 62 -1.86 -23.86 17.33
CA GLU A 62 -2.14 -22.45 17.59
C GLU A 62 -1.07 -21.59 16.94
N ALA A 63 -1.43 -20.34 16.59
CA ALA A 63 -0.50 -19.43 15.95
C ALA A 63 -0.71 -17.98 16.40
N ARG A 64 0.38 -17.21 16.39
CA ARG A 64 0.43 -15.77 16.63
C ARG A 64 1.20 -15.09 15.52
N LEU A 65 0.67 -13.99 15.02
CA LEU A 65 1.31 -13.17 14.00
C LEU A 65 1.68 -11.82 14.62
N TYR A 66 2.96 -11.50 14.60
CA TYR A 66 3.50 -10.22 15.02
C TYR A 66 4.02 -9.48 13.81
N LEU A 67 3.69 -8.20 13.67
CA LEU A 67 4.20 -7.35 12.59
C LEU A 67 4.83 -6.08 13.16
N ILE A 68 5.77 -5.52 12.40
CA ILE A 68 6.35 -4.22 12.72
C ILE A 68 5.27 -3.16 12.54
N GLU A 69 5.00 -2.40 13.59
CA GLU A 69 4.09 -1.27 13.52
C GLU A 69 4.83 -0.05 12.94
N PRO A 70 4.39 0.50 11.77
CA PRO A 70 5.13 1.55 11.06
C PRO A 70 5.42 2.82 11.87
N LYS A 71 4.62 3.08 12.92
CA LYS A 71 4.74 4.29 13.75
C LYS A 71 5.68 4.12 14.95
N ARG A 72 5.89 2.89 15.42
CA ARG A 72 6.64 2.60 16.65
C ARG A 72 7.97 1.90 16.42
N ASP A 73 8.13 1.33 15.21
CA ASP A 73 9.27 0.48 14.84
C ASP A 73 9.43 -0.77 15.75
N ASP A 74 8.35 -1.14 16.43
CA ASP A 74 8.27 -2.27 17.34
C ASP A 74 7.35 -3.35 16.79
N LEU A 75 7.60 -4.61 17.15
CA LEU A 75 6.72 -5.73 16.85
C LEU A 75 5.47 -5.67 17.72
N SER A 76 4.31 -5.81 17.10
CA SER A 76 3.02 -5.91 17.77
C SER A 76 2.21 -7.11 17.29
N LEU A 77 1.49 -7.75 18.20
CA LEU A 77 0.59 -8.86 17.91
C LEU A 77 -0.61 -8.35 17.09
N VAL A 78 -0.75 -8.80 15.84
CA VAL A 78 -1.83 -8.37 14.94
C VAL A 78 -2.91 -9.43 14.75
N ALA A 79 -2.60 -10.72 14.95
CA ALA A 79 -3.56 -11.80 14.91
C ALA A 79 -3.09 -12.98 15.76
N LYS A 80 -4.03 -13.73 16.33
CA LYS A 80 -3.78 -14.99 17.05
C LYS A 80 -5.00 -15.89 16.97
N THR A 81 -4.80 -17.18 17.17
CA THR A 81 -5.86 -18.18 17.17
C THR A 81 -6.53 -18.36 18.52
N GLU A 82 -5.81 -18.08 19.63
CA GLU A 82 -6.37 -18.08 20.98
C GLU A 82 -7.05 -16.74 21.27
N ASP A 83 -8.32 -16.72 21.65
CA ASP A 83 -9.06 -15.49 21.94
C ASP A 83 -8.77 -14.34 20.95
N PRO A 84 -9.15 -14.45 19.67
CA PRO A 84 -8.68 -13.57 18.58
C PRO A 84 -8.88 -12.07 18.84
N GLU A 85 -9.87 -11.70 19.64
CA GLU A 85 -10.20 -10.29 19.92
C GLU A 85 -9.48 -9.69 21.13
N LYS A 86 -8.81 -10.53 21.95
CA LYS A 86 -8.17 -10.05 23.19
C LYS A 86 -6.65 -9.90 23.05
N GLY A 87 -6.11 -8.83 23.61
CA GLY A 87 -4.67 -8.62 23.74
C GLY A 87 -3.94 -8.38 22.44
N LEU A 88 -4.62 -7.92 21.38
CA LEU A 88 -3.98 -7.43 20.16
C LEU A 88 -3.18 -6.15 20.44
N HIS A 89 -2.18 -5.88 19.59
CA HIS A 89 -1.23 -4.76 19.72
C HIS A 89 -0.32 -4.83 20.94
N THR A 90 -0.15 -6.00 21.56
CA THR A 90 0.87 -6.26 22.57
C THR A 90 2.20 -6.65 21.92
N SER A 91 3.31 -6.27 22.53
CA SER A 91 4.63 -6.71 22.09
C SER A 91 4.83 -8.22 22.38
N PRO A 92 5.63 -8.92 21.54
CA PRO A 92 6.03 -10.29 21.84
C PRO A 92 6.85 -10.34 23.14
N PRO A 93 7.01 -11.53 23.77
CA PRO A 93 7.99 -11.74 24.84
C PRO A 93 9.39 -11.29 24.39
N GLU A 94 10.23 -10.83 25.34
CA GLU A 94 11.58 -10.33 25.03
C GLU A 94 12.47 -11.34 24.30
N GLU A 95 12.23 -12.62 24.52
CA GLU A 95 12.96 -13.73 23.90
C GLU A 95 12.52 -13.98 22.45
N VAL A 96 11.32 -13.53 22.07
CA VAL A 96 10.77 -13.71 20.72
C VAL A 96 11.15 -12.52 19.85
N LYS A 97 12.30 -12.65 19.16
CA LYS A 97 12.91 -11.60 18.32
C LYS A 97 13.19 -12.10 16.91
N PRO A 98 13.27 -11.20 15.93
CA PRO A 98 13.77 -11.56 14.61
C PRO A 98 15.19 -12.14 14.70
N ALA A 99 15.42 -13.22 13.96
CA ALA A 99 16.73 -13.87 13.89
C ALA A 99 17.31 -13.76 12.47
N GLU A 100 18.65 -13.91 12.36
CA GLU A 100 19.32 -14.02 11.06
C GLU A 100 18.83 -15.25 10.28
N HIS A 101 18.62 -16.34 11.02
CA HIS A 101 18.04 -17.57 10.46
C HIS A 101 16.52 -17.38 10.18
N PRO A 102 16.00 -18.09 9.17
CA PRO A 102 14.57 -17.97 8.80
C PRO A 102 13.63 -18.43 9.91
N TYR A 103 14.08 -19.28 10.81
CA TYR A 103 13.31 -19.80 11.95
C TYR A 103 14.23 -20.20 13.11
N TYR A 104 13.64 -20.33 14.29
CA TYR A 104 14.24 -20.94 15.49
C TYR A 104 13.16 -21.52 16.40
N THR A 105 13.57 -22.37 17.32
CA THR A 105 12.68 -22.96 18.33
C THR A 105 12.76 -22.22 19.64
N TRP A 106 11.60 -21.93 20.22
CA TRP A 106 11.45 -21.33 21.53
C TRP A 106 10.44 -22.16 22.33
N TYR A 107 10.90 -22.90 23.35
CA TYR A 107 10.13 -23.92 24.08
C TYR A 107 9.49 -24.95 23.12
N ASP A 108 8.16 -25.01 23.07
CA ASP A 108 7.38 -25.85 22.16
C ASP A 108 6.91 -25.10 20.90
N SER A 109 7.31 -23.84 20.76
CA SER A 109 6.99 -22.99 19.60
C SER A 109 8.08 -23.08 18.54
N LEU A 110 7.66 -22.96 17.27
CA LEU A 110 8.50 -22.64 16.13
C LEU A 110 8.24 -21.17 15.77
N VAL A 111 9.27 -20.34 15.83
CA VAL A 111 9.23 -18.92 15.50
C VAL A 111 9.89 -18.69 14.16
N LEU A 112 9.14 -18.10 13.24
CA LEU A 112 9.55 -17.88 11.84
C LEU A 112 9.65 -16.39 11.56
N THR A 113 10.77 -15.98 10.97
CA THR A 113 10.98 -14.59 10.56
C THR A 113 10.29 -14.34 9.24
N ILE A 114 9.33 -13.41 9.23
CA ILE A 114 8.62 -12.99 8.03
C ILE A 114 9.42 -11.88 7.36
N ARG A 115 9.86 -12.11 6.11
CA ARG A 115 10.68 -11.15 5.37
C ARG A 115 9.96 -10.60 4.14
N GLY A 116 10.23 -9.34 3.84
CA GLY A 116 9.75 -8.67 2.64
C GLY A 116 10.59 -8.99 1.40
N LYS A 117 10.26 -8.32 0.30
CA LYS A 117 11.03 -8.39 -0.95
C LYS A 117 12.22 -7.45 -0.88
N LYS A 118 13.44 -7.96 -0.87
CA LYS A 118 14.67 -7.16 -0.85
C LYS A 118 14.69 -5.99 -1.85
N LEU A 119 14.31 -6.27 -3.10
CA LEU A 119 14.33 -5.27 -4.20
C LEU A 119 13.33 -4.10 -4.02
N LEU A 120 12.33 -4.25 -3.16
CA LEU A 120 11.26 -3.27 -2.98
C LEU A 120 11.16 -2.77 -1.53
N ILE A 121 12.14 -3.11 -0.70
CA ILE A 121 12.11 -2.80 0.74
C ILE A 121 12.10 -1.28 0.99
N ASP A 122 12.83 -0.51 0.17
CA ASP A 122 12.88 0.95 0.24
C ASP A 122 11.54 1.62 -0.11
N GLN A 123 10.62 0.88 -0.71
CA GLN A 123 9.29 1.37 -1.07
C GLN A 123 8.28 1.20 0.04
N LEU A 124 8.60 0.47 1.10
CA LEU A 124 7.73 0.34 2.26
C LEU A 124 7.49 1.68 2.97
N PRO A 125 6.37 1.84 3.66
CA PRO A 125 6.06 3.08 4.39
C PRO A 125 6.90 3.28 5.65
N PHE A 126 7.75 2.31 6.01
CA PHE A 126 8.61 2.31 7.19
C PHE A 126 9.96 1.65 6.87
N LYS A 127 10.97 1.96 7.67
CA LYS A 127 12.29 1.32 7.56
C LYS A 127 12.23 -0.02 8.27
N THR A 128 12.81 -1.03 7.64
CA THR A 128 12.95 -2.36 8.24
C THR A 128 14.44 -2.67 8.41
N GLN A 129 14.78 -3.34 9.50
CA GLN A 129 16.09 -3.92 9.65
C GLN A 129 16.09 -5.31 9.00
N ASP A 130 17.05 -5.58 8.12
CA ASP A 130 17.25 -6.87 7.45
C ASP A 130 15.99 -7.44 6.71
N ASP A 131 15.20 -6.59 6.08
CA ASP A 131 13.97 -6.95 5.35
C ASP A 131 12.88 -7.60 6.23
N VAL A 132 12.98 -7.56 7.55
CA VAL A 132 12.02 -8.16 8.46
C VAL A 132 10.74 -7.34 8.48
N LEU A 133 9.60 -8.01 8.27
CA LEU A 133 8.25 -7.44 8.38
C LEU A 133 7.56 -7.88 9.66
N GLY A 134 7.96 -9.02 10.23
CA GLY A 134 7.33 -9.57 11.42
C GLY A 134 7.79 -10.98 11.75
N LEU A 135 7.02 -11.62 12.63
CA LEU A 135 7.22 -12.98 13.10
C LEU A 135 5.91 -13.76 13.04
N LEU A 136 6.01 -15.05 12.70
CA LEU A 136 4.94 -16.02 12.87
C LEU A 136 5.41 -17.02 13.93
N GLU A 137 4.67 -17.14 15.02
CA GLU A 137 4.86 -18.16 16.04
C GLU A 137 3.78 -19.24 15.88
N VAL A 138 4.16 -20.52 15.82
CA VAL A 138 3.24 -21.67 15.79
C VAL A 138 3.56 -22.63 16.92
N TYR A 139 2.54 -23.14 17.59
CA TYR A 139 2.68 -24.02 18.77
C TYR A 139 1.42 -24.84 19.05
N PRO A 140 1.50 -25.96 19.78
CA PRO A 140 2.73 -26.65 20.17
C PRO A 140 3.27 -27.49 19.00
N VAL A 141 4.50 -27.25 18.56
CA VAL A 141 5.16 -28.04 17.51
C VAL A 141 5.92 -29.20 18.16
N ARG A 142 5.31 -30.40 18.08
CA ARG A 142 5.89 -31.62 18.64
C ARG A 142 6.96 -32.23 17.70
N ASP A 143 6.69 -32.21 16.40
CA ASP A 143 7.62 -32.68 15.39
C ASP A 143 8.44 -31.50 14.88
N LYS A 144 9.71 -31.47 15.29
CA LYS A 144 10.71 -30.49 14.84
C LYS A 144 11.61 -31.08 13.76
N SER A 145 11.03 -31.85 12.86
CA SER A 145 11.76 -32.38 11.72
C SER A 145 12.15 -31.27 10.74
N PRO A 146 13.26 -31.43 10.00
CA PRO A 146 13.63 -30.49 8.93
C PRO A 146 12.54 -30.28 7.89
N HIS A 147 11.67 -31.26 7.71
CA HIS A 147 10.52 -31.19 6.81
C HIS A 147 9.45 -30.21 7.32
N THR A 148 9.06 -30.32 8.59
CA THR A 148 8.11 -29.39 9.23
C THR A 148 8.65 -27.97 9.26
N GLU A 149 9.94 -27.80 9.59
CA GLU A 149 10.62 -26.51 9.60
C GLU A 149 10.62 -25.88 8.19
N LEU A 150 10.92 -26.67 7.16
CA LEU A 150 10.90 -26.23 5.76
C LEU A 150 9.51 -25.79 5.31
N PHE A 151 8.47 -26.57 5.66
CA PHE A 151 7.09 -26.20 5.33
C PHE A 151 6.74 -24.84 5.91
N PHE A 152 6.94 -24.63 7.22
CA PHE A 152 6.60 -23.38 7.86
C PHE A 152 7.50 -22.22 7.40
N GLU A 153 8.77 -22.44 7.07
CA GLU A 153 9.62 -21.44 6.42
C GLU A 153 9.02 -20.97 5.10
N LYS A 154 8.60 -21.91 4.24
CA LYS A 154 7.97 -21.56 2.96
C LYS A 154 6.63 -20.87 3.17
N TYR A 155 5.87 -21.27 4.20
CA TYR A 155 4.62 -20.63 4.59
C TYR A 155 4.84 -19.18 5.03
N ALA A 156 5.77 -18.92 5.93
CA ALA A 156 6.15 -17.58 6.38
C ALA A 156 6.62 -16.69 5.21
N ASN A 157 7.38 -17.25 4.26
CA ASN A 157 7.79 -16.54 3.05
C ASN A 157 6.59 -16.11 2.17
N ARG A 158 5.53 -16.93 2.11
CA ARG A 158 4.29 -16.56 1.38
C ARG A 158 3.53 -15.46 2.09
N ILE A 159 3.45 -15.53 3.42
CA ILE A 159 2.89 -14.46 4.24
C ILE A 159 3.65 -13.16 3.99
N GLY A 160 4.98 -13.18 4.09
CA GLY A 160 5.83 -12.00 3.89
C GLY A 160 5.64 -11.35 2.51
N PHE A 161 5.56 -12.16 1.46
CA PHE A 161 5.29 -11.68 0.11
C PHE A 161 3.95 -10.93 0.01
N ASN A 162 2.89 -11.51 0.59
CA ASN A 162 1.56 -10.91 0.54
C ASN A 162 1.46 -9.66 1.42
N ILE A 163 2.02 -9.68 2.64
CA ILE A 163 2.06 -8.51 3.53
C ILE A 163 2.81 -7.36 2.85
N HIS A 164 3.98 -7.63 2.27
CA HIS A 164 4.76 -6.62 1.56
C HIS A 164 3.93 -5.96 0.43
N ASN A 165 3.23 -6.76 -0.37
CA ASN A 165 2.39 -6.24 -1.45
C ASN A 165 1.22 -5.40 -0.90
N ARG A 166 0.59 -5.81 0.22
CA ARG A 166 -0.50 -5.05 0.86
C ARG A 166 0.00 -3.70 1.38
N PHE A 167 1.15 -3.64 2.02
CA PHE A 167 1.75 -2.38 2.46
C PHE A 167 2.06 -1.44 1.30
N LEU A 168 2.59 -1.96 0.19
CA LEU A 168 2.82 -1.16 -1.02
C LEU A 168 1.50 -0.65 -1.61
N PHE A 169 0.48 -1.48 -1.63
CA PHE A 169 -0.83 -1.10 -2.15
C PHE A 169 -1.48 -0.01 -1.30
N GLU A 170 -1.48 -0.15 0.03
CA GLU A 170 -1.98 0.86 0.97
C GLU A 170 -1.26 2.20 0.80
N LYS A 171 0.08 2.17 0.73
CA LYS A 171 0.89 3.37 0.46
C LYS A 171 0.52 4.04 -0.87
N ASN A 172 0.31 3.25 -1.92
CA ASN A 172 -0.08 3.80 -3.22
C ASN A 172 -1.48 4.43 -3.18
N ILE A 173 -2.43 3.84 -2.45
CA ILE A 173 -3.76 4.43 -2.24
C ILE A 173 -3.65 5.76 -1.47
N GLU A 174 -2.85 5.82 -0.41
CA GLU A 174 -2.61 7.07 0.34
C GLU A 174 -2.01 8.15 -0.56
N HIS A 175 -1.01 7.82 -1.39
CA HIS A 175 -0.44 8.73 -2.37
C HIS A 175 -1.47 9.24 -3.37
N LEU A 176 -2.33 8.36 -3.90
CA LEU A 176 -3.38 8.76 -4.83
C LEU A 176 -4.42 9.68 -4.17
N ARG A 177 -4.79 9.42 -2.92
CA ARG A 177 -5.67 10.30 -2.13
C ARG A 177 -5.02 11.67 -1.92
N PHE A 178 -3.76 11.71 -1.55
CA PHE A 178 -3.00 12.95 -1.37
C PHE A 178 -2.95 13.76 -2.68
N ILE A 179 -2.59 13.14 -3.81
CA ILE A 179 -2.57 13.81 -5.12
C ILE A 179 -3.95 14.37 -5.46
N ARG A 180 -5.02 13.60 -5.24
CA ARG A 180 -6.40 14.05 -5.50
C ARG A 180 -6.76 15.28 -4.68
N THR A 181 -6.42 15.30 -3.39
CA THR A 181 -6.62 16.46 -2.52
C THR A 181 -5.82 17.67 -3.01
N LEU A 182 -4.53 17.46 -3.35
CA LEU A 182 -3.68 18.52 -3.87
C LEU A 182 -4.23 19.13 -5.18
N VAL A 183 -4.72 18.29 -6.09
CA VAL A 183 -5.32 18.75 -7.35
C VAL A 183 -6.58 19.57 -7.08
N ALA A 184 -7.45 19.11 -6.16
CA ALA A 184 -8.65 19.85 -5.77
C ALA A 184 -8.31 21.21 -5.14
N ASP A 185 -7.28 21.27 -4.30
CA ASP A 185 -6.79 22.53 -3.69
C ASP A 185 -6.23 23.48 -4.74
N ILE A 186 -5.47 22.98 -5.73
CA ILE A 186 -4.96 23.79 -6.84
C ILE A 186 -6.14 24.33 -7.69
N GLU A 187 -7.10 23.49 -7.99
CA GLU A 187 -8.28 23.88 -8.77
C GLU A 187 -9.07 24.99 -8.06
N HIS A 188 -9.35 24.82 -6.79
CA HIS A 188 -10.11 25.78 -5.99
C HIS A 188 -9.33 27.08 -5.71
N ASN A 189 -8.06 26.99 -5.33
CA ASN A 189 -7.31 28.14 -4.83
C ASN A 189 -6.54 28.91 -5.89
N ILE A 190 -6.28 28.29 -7.06
CA ILE A 190 -5.47 28.88 -8.13
C ILE A 190 -6.29 29.02 -9.41
N ILE A 191 -6.90 27.94 -9.90
CA ILE A 191 -7.55 27.94 -11.21
C ILE A 191 -8.85 28.74 -11.17
N ALA A 192 -9.74 28.51 -10.20
CA ALA A 192 -11.04 29.20 -10.10
C ALA A 192 -10.89 30.72 -9.93
N PRO A 193 -10.06 31.25 -9.02
CA PRO A 193 -9.79 32.69 -8.93
C PRO A 193 -9.22 33.27 -10.21
N ASN A 194 -8.25 32.61 -10.86
CA ASN A 194 -7.69 33.09 -12.11
C ASN A 194 -8.70 33.15 -13.25
N MET A 195 -9.65 32.23 -13.32
CA MET A 195 -10.74 32.30 -14.28
C MET A 195 -11.65 33.50 -14.01
N ILE A 196 -11.98 33.77 -12.74
CA ILE A 196 -12.78 34.94 -12.33
C ILE A 196 -12.05 36.23 -12.71
N TYR A 197 -10.77 36.37 -12.42
CA TYR A 197 -9.95 37.51 -12.81
C TYR A 197 -9.92 37.70 -14.34
N LYS A 198 -9.77 36.63 -15.11
CA LYS A 198 -9.77 36.68 -16.56
C LYS A 198 -11.10 37.18 -17.11
N LEU A 199 -12.22 36.72 -16.55
CA LEU A 199 -13.56 37.19 -16.92
C LEU A 199 -13.77 38.65 -16.55
N TYR A 200 -13.34 39.06 -15.34
CA TYR A 200 -13.41 40.45 -14.89
C TYR A 200 -12.59 41.39 -15.78
N LEU A 201 -11.34 41.03 -16.13
CA LEU A 201 -10.52 41.80 -17.04
C LEU A 201 -11.14 41.90 -18.46
N LYS A 202 -11.73 40.83 -18.95
CA LYS A 202 -12.46 40.85 -20.22
C LYS A 202 -13.65 41.81 -20.18
N HIS A 203 -14.41 41.83 -19.08
CA HIS A 203 -15.53 42.76 -18.89
C HIS A 203 -15.06 44.22 -18.76
N LEU A 204 -14.01 44.47 -18.00
CA LEU A 204 -13.40 45.78 -17.86
C LEU A 204 -12.93 46.32 -19.21
N ARG A 205 -12.23 45.52 -19.99
CA ARG A 205 -11.80 45.88 -21.35
C ARG A 205 -12.97 46.28 -22.24
N LYS A 206 -14.07 45.53 -22.19
CA LYS A 206 -15.28 45.86 -22.94
C LYS A 206 -15.89 47.20 -22.51
N LYS A 207 -15.92 47.53 -21.21
CA LYS A 207 -16.38 48.82 -20.70
C LYS A 207 -15.48 49.97 -21.13
N VAL A 208 -14.17 49.79 -21.06
CA VAL A 208 -13.20 50.83 -21.49
C VAL A 208 -13.33 51.10 -22.98
N MET A 209 -13.52 50.09 -23.82
CA MET A 209 -13.74 50.27 -25.26
C MET A 209 -15.04 51.04 -25.52
N LYS A 210 -16.13 50.74 -24.79
CA LYS A 210 -17.40 51.45 -24.93
C LYS A 210 -17.28 52.93 -24.51
N ASN A 211 -16.53 53.23 -23.45
CA ASN A 211 -16.29 54.61 -23.03
C ASN A 211 -15.46 55.38 -24.10
N ARG A 212 -14.46 54.75 -24.71
CA ARG A 212 -13.70 55.34 -25.83
C ARG A 212 -14.58 55.69 -27.01
N ASP A 213 -15.53 54.82 -27.33
CA ASP A 213 -16.47 55.06 -28.42
C ASP A 213 -17.43 56.22 -28.10
N LEU A 214 -17.87 56.34 -26.83
CA LEU A 214 -18.65 57.49 -26.36
C LEU A 214 -17.85 58.80 -26.40
N GLU A 215 -16.57 58.78 -25.99
CA GLU A 215 -15.68 59.94 -26.10
C GLU A 215 -15.51 60.42 -27.52
N LYS A 216 -15.36 59.50 -28.49
CA LYS A 216 -15.30 59.84 -29.91
C LYS A 216 -16.57 60.47 -30.41
N LEU A 217 -17.73 59.94 -30.01
CA LEU A 217 -19.03 60.48 -30.38
C LEU A 217 -19.24 61.90 -29.79
N LEU A 218 -18.88 62.12 -28.53
CA LEU A 218 -18.93 63.43 -27.90
C LEU A 218 -18.00 64.43 -28.62
N ALA A 219 -16.78 64.04 -28.95
CA ALA A 219 -15.85 64.87 -29.72
C ALA A 219 -16.40 65.21 -31.12
N GLN A 220 -17.09 64.31 -31.77
CA GLN A 220 -17.76 64.62 -33.05
C GLN A 220 -18.90 65.59 -32.90
N TYR A 221 -19.75 65.48 -31.84
CA TYR A 221 -20.84 66.41 -31.54
C TYR A 221 -20.33 67.79 -31.27
N THR A 222 -19.31 67.96 -30.41
CA THR A 222 -18.72 69.28 -30.08
C THR A 222 -18.08 69.91 -31.30
N ALA A 223 -17.45 69.17 -32.17
CA ALA A 223 -16.86 69.69 -33.41
C ALA A 223 -17.95 70.13 -34.41
N THR A 224 -19.14 69.48 -34.42
CA THR A 224 -20.26 69.85 -35.26
C THR A 224 -20.97 71.13 -34.77
N GLU A 225 -21.11 71.31 -33.46
CA GLU A 225 -21.67 72.54 -32.86
C GLU A 225 -20.78 73.78 -33.07
N GLN A 226 -19.45 73.60 -33.01
CA GLN A 226 -18.50 74.68 -33.30
C GLN A 226 -18.49 75.05 -34.78
N GLY A 227 -18.82 74.11 -35.67
CA GLY A 227 -18.95 74.36 -37.12
C GLY A 227 -20.25 75.08 -37.50
N GLN A 228 -21.34 75.01 -36.69
CA GLN A 228 -22.59 75.70 -36.95
C GLN A 228 -22.68 77.06 -36.31
N GLY A 229 -21.72 77.41 -35.41
CA GLY A 229 -21.69 78.74 -34.73
C GLY A 229 -21.03 79.87 -35.52
N ILE A 230 -20.58 79.67 -36.76
CA ILE A 230 -19.95 80.72 -37.66
C ILE A 230 -20.75 80.84 -38.96
N SER A 231 -22.03 81.24 -38.84
CA SER A 231 -22.79 81.69 -40.01
C SER A 231 -23.99 82.58 -39.53
N LEU A 232 -23.66 83.71 -38.92
CA LEU A 232 -24.58 84.85 -38.77
C LEU A 232 -23.79 86.12 -38.87
N GLU A 233 -23.54 86.52 -40.10
CA GLU A 233 -23.44 87.84 -40.58
C GLU A 233 -23.90 87.97 -42.03
#